data_6d9ea9e13ae84b29746de74e3fbced23
#
_entry.id   6d9ea9e13ae84b29746de74e3fbced23
#
_cell.length_a   1.000
_cell.length_b   1.000
_cell.length_c   1.000
_cell.angle_alpha   90.00
_cell.angle_beta   90.00
_cell.angle_gamma   90.00
#
_symmetry.space_group_name_H-M   'P 1'
#
loop_
_entity.id
_entity.type
_entity.pdbx_description
1 polymer ?
#
loop_
_entity_poly.entity_id
_entity_poly.type
_entity_poly.pdbx_seq_one_letter_code
_entity_poly.pdbx_strand_id
1 'polypeptide(L)'
;MVRKTRAQSIGKPLTATELEMMNIIWRFGPCSVQRVVEQLHPTRELAYTSVSTIVRILEQKGYVTSSKEGRGHLYDAAVSKEEYQRSAVQRMVTSVFDNTPALLVRRLLDTESLSSEDLTEIRALLRKKGG
;
A
#
# COMPACT_ATOMS: atom_id res chain seq x y z
N MET A 1 8.98 1.91 26.99
CA MET A 1 7.82 1.64 26.12
C MET A 1 8.27 1.44 24.69
N VAL A 2 7.94 0.31 24.13
CA VAL A 2 8.35 0.00 22.77
C VAL A 2 7.50 0.80 21.79
N ARG A 3 8.17 1.56 20.95
CA ARG A 3 7.50 2.36 19.95
C ARG A 3 7.08 1.47 18.78
N LYS A 4 5.81 1.45 18.45
CA LYS A 4 5.32 0.70 17.29
C LYS A 4 5.87 1.31 16.00
N THR A 5 6.26 0.46 15.06
CA THR A 5 6.57 0.93 13.71
C THR A 5 5.27 1.37 13.04
N ARG A 6 5.36 2.17 11.99
CA ARG A 6 4.18 2.57 11.24
C ARG A 6 3.43 1.37 10.69
N ALA A 7 4.18 0.35 10.22
CA ALA A 7 3.57 -0.88 9.72
C ALA A 7 2.75 -1.57 10.81
N GLN A 8 3.24 -1.58 12.05
CA GLN A 8 2.52 -2.18 13.17
C GLN A 8 1.34 -1.34 13.63
N SER A 9 1.43 -0.01 13.46
CA SER A 9 0.37 0.90 13.89
C SER A 9 -0.70 1.12 12.82
N ILE A 10 -0.54 0.55 11.64
CA ILE A 10 -1.54 0.60 10.58
C ILE A 10 -2.73 -0.24 11.04
N GLY A 11 -3.85 0.41 11.34
CA GLY A 11 -5.00 -0.26 11.92
C GLY A 11 -5.74 -1.14 10.95
N LYS A 12 -6.34 -0.56 9.94
CA LYS A 12 -7.22 -1.28 9.03
C LYS A 12 -6.58 -1.41 7.65
N PRO A 13 -6.75 -2.58 7.00
CA PRO A 13 -6.29 -2.73 5.62
C PRO A 13 -7.08 -1.80 4.71
N LEU A 14 -6.50 -1.50 3.56
CA LEU A 14 -7.14 -0.65 2.57
C LEU A 14 -8.13 -1.47 1.73
N THR A 15 -9.24 -0.84 1.37
CA THR A 15 -10.12 -1.39 0.34
C THR A 15 -9.42 -1.26 -1.02
N ALA A 16 -9.95 -1.96 -2.02
CA ALA A 16 -9.39 -1.89 -3.37
C ALA A 16 -9.37 -0.45 -3.91
N THR A 17 -10.43 0.31 -3.69
CA THR A 17 -10.52 1.70 -4.15
C THR A 17 -9.54 2.59 -3.38
N GLU A 18 -9.44 2.41 -2.08
CA GLU A 18 -8.47 3.14 -1.27
C GLU A 18 -7.04 2.87 -1.73
N LEU A 19 -6.74 1.61 -2.06
CA LEU A 19 -5.41 1.25 -2.54
C LEU A 19 -5.11 1.89 -3.90
N GLU A 20 -6.09 1.96 -4.79
CA GLU A 20 -5.93 2.66 -6.06
C GLU A 20 -5.54 4.13 -5.83
N MET A 21 -6.18 4.80 -4.89
CA MET A 21 -5.87 6.18 -4.56
C MET A 21 -4.49 6.32 -3.92
N MET A 22 -4.15 5.41 -3.01
CA MET A 22 -2.82 5.42 -2.42
C MET A 22 -1.72 5.20 -3.46
N ASN A 23 -1.96 4.32 -4.45
CA ASN A 23 -0.99 4.12 -5.52
C ASN A 23 -0.74 5.39 -6.31
N ILE A 24 -1.75 6.22 -6.51
CA ILE A 24 -1.59 7.52 -7.16
C ILE A 24 -0.75 8.46 -6.29
N ILE A 25 -1.06 8.53 -5.01
CA ILE A 25 -0.34 9.40 -4.08
C ILE A 25 1.12 8.94 -3.92
N TRP A 26 1.36 7.63 -3.82
CA TRP A 26 2.73 7.12 -3.76
C TRP A 26 3.51 7.43 -5.02
N ARG A 27 2.85 7.38 -6.18
CA ARG A 27 3.51 7.60 -7.46
C ARG A 27 3.83 9.07 -7.71
N PHE A 28 2.91 9.96 -7.40
CA PHE A 28 3.02 11.37 -7.78
C PHE A 28 3.42 12.29 -6.63
N GLY A 29 3.46 11.77 -5.40
CA GLY A 29 3.71 12.58 -4.23
C GLY A 29 2.48 13.39 -3.83
N PRO A 30 2.63 14.53 -3.17
CA PRO A 30 1.47 15.28 -2.71
C PRO A 30 0.50 15.59 -3.84
N CYS A 31 -0.77 15.25 -3.65
CA CYS A 31 -1.83 15.38 -4.66
C CYS A 31 -3.02 16.12 -4.10
N SER A 32 -3.62 16.97 -4.94
CA SER A 32 -4.96 17.50 -4.66
C SER A 32 -5.99 16.41 -4.98
N VAL A 33 -7.20 16.59 -4.46
CA VAL A 33 -8.31 15.70 -4.80
C VAL A 33 -8.54 15.68 -6.31
N GLN A 34 -8.47 16.86 -6.94
CA GLN A 34 -8.66 16.96 -8.39
C GLN A 34 -7.65 16.13 -9.16
N ARG A 35 -6.38 16.13 -8.73
CA ARG A 35 -5.36 15.32 -9.39
C ARG A 35 -5.64 13.84 -9.25
N VAL A 36 -6.11 13.41 -8.08
CA VAL A 36 -6.49 12.01 -7.87
C VAL A 36 -7.64 11.64 -8.81
N VAL A 37 -8.65 12.50 -8.92
CA VAL A 37 -9.77 12.29 -9.84
C VAL A 37 -9.26 12.10 -11.27
N GLU A 38 -8.37 12.97 -11.73
CA GLU A 38 -7.82 12.92 -13.08
C GLU A 38 -7.05 11.62 -13.34
N GLN A 39 -6.26 11.21 -12.37
CA GLN A 39 -5.46 9.99 -12.52
C GLN A 39 -6.30 8.71 -12.44
N LEU A 40 -7.42 8.74 -11.74
CA LEU A 40 -8.35 7.60 -11.71
C LEU A 40 -9.17 7.48 -12.98
N HIS A 41 -9.44 8.58 -13.66
CA HIS A 41 -10.37 8.65 -14.79
C HIS A 41 -10.14 7.57 -15.88
N PRO A 42 -8.91 7.24 -16.28
CA PRO A 42 -8.71 6.24 -17.33
C PRO A 42 -9.20 4.85 -16.97
N THR A 43 -9.21 4.49 -15.69
CA THR A 43 -9.63 3.16 -15.25
C THR A 43 -10.95 3.15 -14.52
N ARG A 44 -11.29 4.29 -13.90
CA ARG A 44 -12.49 4.38 -13.07
C ARG A 44 -12.95 5.82 -13.01
N GLU A 45 -14.22 6.03 -13.29
CA GLU A 45 -14.80 7.34 -13.24
C GLU A 45 -15.50 7.54 -11.89
N LEU A 46 -14.88 8.35 -11.03
CA LEU A 46 -15.44 8.68 -9.72
C LEU A 46 -15.62 10.20 -9.62
N ALA A 47 -16.73 10.61 -9.00
CA ALA A 47 -17.00 12.02 -8.77
C ALA A 47 -16.01 12.61 -7.77
N TYR A 48 -15.75 13.90 -7.92
CA TYR A 48 -14.87 14.64 -7.00
C TYR A 48 -15.29 14.44 -5.54
N THR A 49 -16.57 14.51 -5.25
CA THR A 49 -17.09 14.36 -3.87
C THR A 49 -16.81 12.98 -3.32
N SER A 50 -16.92 11.94 -4.15
CA SER A 50 -16.61 10.57 -3.74
C SER A 50 -15.13 10.41 -3.40
N VAL A 51 -14.26 10.92 -4.27
CA VAL A 51 -12.81 10.89 -4.05
C VAL A 51 -12.44 11.67 -2.80
N SER A 52 -13.01 12.85 -2.63
CA SER A 52 -12.78 13.69 -1.45
C SER A 52 -13.12 12.95 -0.16
N THR A 53 -14.27 12.27 -0.14
CA THR A 53 -14.69 11.48 1.03
C THR A 53 -13.71 10.36 1.33
N ILE A 54 -13.28 9.62 0.30
CA ILE A 54 -12.37 8.49 0.48
C ILE A 54 -11.00 8.97 0.96
N VAL A 55 -10.50 10.07 0.41
CA VAL A 55 -9.21 10.63 0.84
C VAL A 55 -9.26 11.06 2.30
N ARG A 56 -10.40 11.61 2.76
CA ARG A 56 -10.57 11.94 4.17
C ARG A 56 -10.58 10.70 5.05
N ILE A 57 -11.16 9.61 4.57
CA ILE A 57 -11.13 8.33 5.28
C ILE A 57 -9.69 7.83 5.37
N LEU A 58 -8.91 7.96 4.29
CA LEU A 58 -7.49 7.62 4.32
C LEU A 58 -6.74 8.44 5.35
N GLU A 59 -7.07 9.71 5.48
CA GLU A 59 -6.47 10.57 6.50
C GLU A 59 -6.83 10.11 7.91
N GLN A 60 -8.09 9.78 8.14
CA GLN A 60 -8.56 9.26 9.43
C GLN A 60 -7.89 7.93 9.78
N LYS A 61 -7.65 7.09 8.79
CA LYS A 61 -6.94 5.82 8.99
C LYS A 61 -5.44 5.99 9.21
N GLY A 62 -4.91 7.20 9.00
CA GLY A 62 -3.50 7.49 9.19
C GLY A 62 -2.60 7.20 7.99
N TYR A 63 -3.18 6.97 6.81
CA TYR A 63 -2.40 6.68 5.61
C TYR A 63 -1.91 7.92 4.90
N VAL A 64 -2.62 9.03 5.01
CA VAL A 64 -2.21 10.28 4.41
C VAL A 64 -2.27 11.40 5.42
N THR A 65 -1.50 12.45 5.15
CA THR A 65 -1.58 13.73 5.87
C THR A 65 -1.99 14.78 4.87
N SER A 66 -2.66 15.82 5.35
CA SER A 66 -3.05 16.94 4.50
C SER A 66 -2.29 18.20 4.90
N SER A 67 -1.99 19.01 3.91
CA SER A 67 -1.46 20.35 4.12
C SER A 67 -2.27 21.32 3.30
N LYS A 68 -2.50 22.51 3.86
CA LYS A 68 -3.26 23.52 3.15
C LYS A 68 -2.38 24.20 2.12
N GLU A 69 -2.90 24.32 0.90
CA GLU A 69 -2.23 25.06 -0.17
C GLU A 69 -3.27 25.90 -0.89
N GLY A 70 -3.11 27.23 -0.76
CA GLY A 70 -4.12 28.15 -1.27
C GLY A 70 -5.47 27.90 -0.63
N ARG A 71 -6.48 27.65 -1.46
CA ARG A 71 -7.84 27.35 -0.98
C ARG A 71 -8.09 25.85 -0.82
N GLY A 72 -7.16 25.03 -1.27
CA GLY A 72 -7.32 23.59 -1.24
C GLY A 72 -6.35 22.92 -0.30
N HIS A 73 -6.29 21.62 -0.42
CA HIS A 73 -5.38 20.78 0.37
C HIS A 73 -4.59 19.88 -0.55
N LEU A 74 -3.36 19.60 -0.14
CA LEU A 74 -2.57 18.53 -0.74
C LEU A 74 -2.51 17.37 0.24
N TYR A 75 -2.65 16.17 -0.29
CA TYR A 75 -2.59 14.94 0.48
C TYR A 75 -1.33 14.18 0.11
N ASP A 76 -0.56 13.84 1.12
CA ASP A 76 0.69 13.11 0.94
C ASP A 76 0.67 11.84 1.77
N ALA A 77 1.45 10.84 1.33
CA ALA A 77 1.50 9.56 2.04
C ALA A 77 2.18 9.73 3.40
N ALA A 78 1.49 9.29 4.46
CA ALA A 78 2.06 9.21 5.80
C ALA A 78 2.70 7.84 6.03
N VAL A 79 2.34 6.85 5.22
CA VAL A 79 2.86 5.49 5.27
C VAL A 79 3.46 5.22 3.91
N SER A 80 4.70 4.73 3.85
CA SER A 80 5.33 4.40 2.58
C SER A 80 4.69 3.16 1.96
N LYS A 81 4.86 3.01 0.65
CA LYS A 81 4.36 1.82 -0.04
C LYS A 81 5.01 0.55 0.51
N GLU A 82 6.31 0.60 0.81
CA GLU A 82 7.01 -0.53 1.41
C GLU A 82 6.47 -0.90 2.79
N GLU A 83 6.19 0.09 3.63
CA GLU A 83 5.59 -0.14 4.94
C GLU A 83 4.23 -0.81 4.79
N TYR A 84 3.42 -0.35 3.85
CA TYR A 84 2.12 -0.95 3.59
C TYR A 84 2.27 -2.40 3.11
N GLN A 85 3.21 -2.65 2.19
CA GLN A 85 3.48 -3.99 1.67
C GLN A 85 3.91 -4.94 2.79
N ARG A 86 4.80 -4.51 3.68
CA ARG A 86 5.22 -5.33 4.81
C ARG A 86 4.05 -5.69 5.72
N SER A 87 3.21 -4.70 6.01
CA SER A 87 2.03 -4.92 6.83
C SER A 87 1.05 -5.89 6.17
N ALA A 88 0.84 -5.74 4.87
CA ALA A 88 -0.06 -6.61 4.11
C ALA A 88 0.42 -8.05 4.12
N VAL A 89 1.72 -8.26 3.90
CA VAL A 89 2.32 -9.61 3.95
C VAL A 89 2.14 -10.20 5.36
N GLN A 90 2.40 -9.42 6.39
CA GLN A 90 2.30 -9.89 7.76
C GLN A 90 0.87 -10.31 8.11
N ARG A 91 -0.11 -9.52 7.69
CA ARG A 91 -1.52 -9.88 7.89
C ARG A 91 -1.89 -11.17 7.15
N MET A 92 -1.40 -11.30 5.92
CA MET A 92 -1.65 -12.48 5.11
C MET A 92 -1.03 -13.72 5.73
N VAL A 93 0.22 -13.63 6.18
CA VAL A 93 0.90 -14.73 6.85
C VAL A 93 0.12 -15.18 8.09
N THR A 94 -0.32 -14.23 8.89
CA THR A 94 -1.05 -14.53 10.12
C THR A 94 -2.41 -15.14 9.84
N SER A 95 -3.18 -14.56 8.91
CA SER A 95 -4.58 -14.94 8.72
C SER A 95 -4.79 -16.06 7.71
N VAL A 96 -3.97 -16.14 6.66
CA VAL A 96 -4.17 -17.09 5.57
C VAL A 96 -3.18 -18.26 5.65
N PHE A 97 -1.97 -18.01 6.13
CA PHE A 97 -0.89 -18.98 6.09
C PHE A 97 -0.48 -19.49 7.47
N ASP A 98 -1.45 -19.57 8.39
CA ASP A 98 -1.28 -20.19 9.69
C ASP A 98 -0.05 -19.66 10.45
N ASN A 99 0.20 -18.37 10.32
CA ASN A 99 1.35 -17.70 10.94
C ASN A 99 2.69 -18.35 10.56
N THR A 100 2.76 -18.92 9.34
CA THR A 100 3.93 -19.65 8.84
C THR A 100 4.45 -18.99 7.56
N PRO A 101 5.49 -18.12 7.65
CA PRO A 101 6.02 -17.43 6.46
C PRO A 101 6.49 -18.38 5.36
N ALA A 102 7.05 -19.52 5.72
CA ALA A 102 7.51 -20.50 4.73
C ALA A 102 6.36 -21.05 3.90
N LEU A 103 5.15 -21.10 4.46
CA LEU A 103 3.99 -21.58 3.71
C LEU A 103 3.61 -20.58 2.62
N LEU A 104 3.71 -19.28 2.88
CA LEU A 104 3.52 -18.26 1.85
C LEU A 104 4.51 -18.45 0.71
N VAL A 105 5.78 -18.63 1.03
CA VAL A 105 6.82 -18.84 0.02
C VAL A 105 6.52 -20.10 -0.78
N ARG A 106 6.11 -21.18 -0.12
CA ARG A 106 5.77 -22.43 -0.80
C ARG A 106 4.64 -22.22 -1.81
N ARG A 107 3.60 -21.48 -1.42
CA ARG A 107 2.48 -21.22 -2.34
C ARG A 107 2.92 -20.35 -3.51
N LEU A 108 3.81 -19.38 -3.29
CA LEU A 108 4.37 -18.60 -4.37
C LEU A 108 5.13 -19.46 -5.38
N LEU A 109 5.90 -20.42 -4.88
CA LEU A 109 6.68 -21.32 -5.74
C LEU A 109 5.81 -22.33 -6.48
N ASP A 110 4.63 -22.67 -5.92
CA ASP A 110 3.68 -23.58 -6.56
C ASP A 110 2.91 -22.92 -7.70
N THR A 111 2.86 -21.60 -7.75
CA THR A 111 2.09 -20.89 -8.77
C THR A 111 2.92 -20.77 -10.05
N GLU A 112 2.21 -20.65 -11.19
CA GLU A 112 2.86 -20.45 -12.48
C GLU A 112 3.20 -18.98 -12.73
N SER A 113 2.95 -18.12 -11.77
CA SER A 113 3.16 -16.67 -11.93
C SER A 113 4.63 -16.25 -11.81
N LEU A 114 5.51 -17.11 -11.30
CA LEU A 114 6.93 -16.77 -11.16
C LEU A 114 7.68 -17.06 -12.45
N SER A 115 8.34 -16.03 -12.97
CA SER A 115 9.21 -16.17 -14.14
C SER A 115 10.60 -16.65 -13.72
N SER A 116 11.43 -17.00 -14.71
CA SER A 116 12.82 -17.33 -14.43
C SER A 116 13.58 -16.14 -13.84
N GLU A 117 13.25 -14.94 -14.26
CA GLU A 117 13.82 -13.71 -13.71
C GLU A 117 13.43 -13.54 -12.25
N ASP A 118 12.17 -13.80 -11.90
CA ASP A 118 11.69 -13.76 -10.52
C ASP A 118 12.48 -14.74 -9.64
N LEU A 119 12.67 -15.97 -10.12
CA LEU A 119 13.39 -16.98 -9.37
C LEU A 119 14.85 -16.60 -9.16
N THR A 120 15.48 -16.00 -10.16
CA THR A 120 16.85 -15.52 -10.06
C THR A 120 16.96 -14.43 -8.99
N GLU A 121 16.03 -13.50 -9.01
CA GLU A 121 15.99 -12.43 -8.01
C GLU A 121 15.76 -12.98 -6.61
N ILE A 122 14.82 -13.92 -6.47
CA ILE A 122 14.53 -14.53 -5.17
C ILE A 122 15.78 -15.25 -4.62
N ARG A 123 16.50 -16.00 -5.47
CA ARG A 123 17.72 -16.66 -5.06
C ARG A 123 18.77 -15.66 -4.59
N ALA A 124 18.90 -14.54 -5.29
CA ALA A 124 19.83 -13.47 -4.90
C ALA A 124 19.46 -12.88 -3.54
N LEU A 125 18.17 -12.64 -3.31
CA LEU A 125 17.67 -12.11 -2.04
C LEU A 125 17.94 -13.09 -0.89
N LEU A 126 17.73 -14.37 -1.12
CA LEU A 126 17.98 -15.40 -0.11
C LEU A 126 19.47 -15.47 0.26
N ARG A 127 20.36 -15.41 -0.72
CA ARG A 127 21.81 -15.40 -0.47
C ARG A 127 22.21 -14.18 0.35
N LYS A 128 21.67 -13.04 0.02
CA LYS A 128 21.97 -11.79 0.73
C LYS A 128 21.49 -11.85 2.18
N LYS A 129 20.30 -12.43 2.40
CA LYS A 129 19.70 -12.52 3.74
C LYS A 129 20.34 -13.63 4.57
N GLY A 130 20.64 -14.74 3.93
CA GLY A 130 21.14 -15.93 4.64
C GLY A 130 22.62 -15.91 4.96
N GLY A 131 23.31 -14.90 4.50
CA GLY A 131 24.73 -14.74 4.80
C GLY A 131 25.61 -15.11 3.67
#